data_5865594c85bf7caa79b8fc043754f0ca
#
_entry.id   5865594c85bf7caa79b8fc043754f0ca
#
_cell.length_a   1.000
_cell.length_b   1.000
_cell.length_c   1.000
_cell.angle_alpha   90.00
_cell.angle_beta   90.00
_cell.angle_gamma   90.00
#
_symmetry.space_group_name_H-M   'P 1'
#
loop_
_entity.id
_entity.type
_entity.pdbx_description
1 polymer ?
#
loop_
_entity_poly.entity_id
_entity_poly.type
_entity_poly.pdbx_seq_one_letter_code
_entity_poly.pdbx_strand_id
1 'polypeptide(L)'
;MTARPYDVVIVGAGAAGGTVAQMLAPLVAQGKKVLVLEQGPRFRDADFTGRELEMANDVFVDGGGFLTADGTMTLAFGQGYGGSTIVYTGTSLIAPERVIRAWDVPGLDFADVERRSRKYMAENNVHLLGPEEINDNNRLFVEGCAKAGYHAEQFPLNLRGCQGSSLCNLGCPNAAKQGTNRVQLPNAERQGVEVVTRAEVRRLGEGALQVRVSARPPGGKGADPEWAPGDYDITAGTIVLAAGSIGTPALLLRSELRGLPPRLGLGFTCHPAHILVAEHPQPISNDVGHPKSFFVDRAEAEGYVLETCMYFPFITAKNLTGFGAPHSTLMRAFPRLQMILVLACDKAIPENRITVDAAGKPVVHYRFTPEVVRSMVTATRASARIFFAAGALRVHAPSANPPLIEARDASRIDALIGEQHFALGRISVSAAHLMGGAAMGHDAGDSVTDARGRVHGMPWLRIADASLFPESLEINPYLTVMALADRVAEGVLQDLS
;
A
#
# COMPACT_ATOMS: atom_id res chain seq x y z
N MET A 1 -34.83 -11.97 -7.36
CA MET A 1 -33.62 -12.69 -7.80
C MET A 1 -33.35 -13.83 -6.84
N THR A 2 -33.02 -15.04 -7.31
CA THR A 2 -32.67 -16.17 -6.44
C THR A 2 -31.28 -15.88 -5.86
N ALA A 3 -31.18 -15.86 -4.53
CA ALA A 3 -29.89 -15.68 -3.84
C ALA A 3 -28.91 -16.80 -4.22
N ARG A 4 -27.65 -16.44 -4.50
CA ARG A 4 -26.59 -17.42 -4.78
C ARG A 4 -25.91 -17.83 -3.48
N PRO A 5 -25.99 -19.08 -3.06
CA PRO A 5 -25.38 -19.54 -1.81
C PRO A 5 -23.92 -19.91 -1.98
N TYR A 6 -23.08 -19.44 -1.07
CA TYR A 6 -21.66 -19.81 -0.90
C TYR A 6 -21.37 -20.20 0.56
N ASP A 7 -20.39 -21.04 0.78
CA ASP A 7 -19.89 -21.33 2.12
C ASP A 7 -19.01 -20.18 2.62
N VAL A 8 -18.12 -19.65 1.73
CA VAL A 8 -17.27 -18.49 2.04
C VAL A 8 -17.30 -17.48 0.90
N VAL A 9 -17.44 -16.21 1.24
CA VAL A 9 -17.27 -15.08 0.32
C VAL A 9 -16.14 -14.18 0.82
N ILE A 10 -15.17 -13.90 -0.04
CA ILE A 10 -14.03 -13.02 0.20
C ILE A 10 -14.28 -11.72 -0.57
N VAL A 11 -14.23 -10.57 0.09
CA VAL A 11 -14.47 -9.25 -0.50
C VAL A 11 -13.14 -8.52 -0.68
N GLY A 12 -12.69 -8.39 -1.94
CA GLY A 12 -11.41 -7.83 -2.37
C GLY A 12 -10.41 -8.91 -2.77
N ALA A 13 -9.66 -8.66 -3.85
CA ALA A 13 -8.67 -9.58 -4.43
C ALA A 13 -7.22 -9.04 -4.28
N GLY A 14 -6.94 -8.20 -3.28
CA GLY A 14 -5.62 -7.66 -2.98
C GLY A 14 -4.70 -8.67 -2.28
N ALA A 15 -3.67 -8.14 -1.59
CA ALA A 15 -2.70 -8.95 -0.84
C ALA A 15 -3.40 -9.92 0.13
N ALA A 16 -4.36 -9.44 0.91
CA ALA A 16 -5.11 -10.26 1.86
C ALA A 16 -6.06 -11.24 1.17
N GLY A 17 -6.93 -10.74 0.27
CA GLY A 17 -7.96 -11.58 -0.35
C GLY A 17 -7.38 -12.71 -1.20
N GLY A 18 -6.30 -12.43 -1.94
CA GLY A 18 -5.59 -13.46 -2.69
C GLY A 18 -4.96 -14.53 -1.77
N THR A 19 -4.41 -14.11 -0.64
CA THR A 19 -3.86 -15.03 0.37
C THR A 19 -4.95 -15.91 0.99
N VAL A 20 -6.06 -15.30 1.42
CA VAL A 20 -7.21 -16.04 1.98
C VAL A 20 -7.77 -17.01 0.94
N ALA A 21 -7.94 -16.57 -0.32
CA ALA A 21 -8.44 -17.42 -1.40
C ALA A 21 -7.58 -18.67 -1.60
N GLN A 22 -6.24 -18.50 -1.64
CA GLN A 22 -5.31 -19.63 -1.76
C GLN A 22 -5.41 -20.58 -0.57
N MET A 23 -5.46 -20.06 0.64
CA MET A 23 -5.54 -20.85 1.87
C MET A 23 -6.87 -21.64 1.98
N LEU A 24 -7.97 -21.09 1.50
CA LEU A 24 -9.28 -21.73 1.54
C LEU A 24 -9.58 -22.60 0.31
N ALA A 25 -8.74 -22.55 -0.72
CA ALA A 25 -8.95 -23.33 -1.94
C ALA A 25 -9.14 -24.85 -1.71
N PRO A 26 -8.46 -25.51 -0.75
CA PRO A 26 -8.70 -26.93 -0.47
C PRO A 26 -10.14 -27.27 -0.03
N LEU A 27 -10.91 -26.31 0.48
CA LEU A 27 -12.34 -26.51 0.81
C LEU A 27 -13.18 -26.85 -0.41
N VAL A 28 -12.78 -26.40 -1.62
CA VAL A 28 -13.50 -26.70 -2.87
C VAL A 28 -13.49 -28.19 -3.18
N ALA A 29 -12.36 -28.86 -2.94
CA ALA A 29 -12.27 -30.32 -3.07
C ALA A 29 -13.15 -31.08 -2.07
N GLN A 30 -13.58 -30.41 -0.98
CA GLN A 30 -14.52 -30.94 0.02
C GLN A 30 -16.00 -30.60 -0.32
N GLY A 31 -16.25 -30.05 -1.50
CA GLY A 31 -17.60 -29.67 -1.97
C GLY A 31 -18.08 -28.29 -1.50
N LYS A 32 -17.23 -27.50 -0.85
CA LYS A 32 -17.54 -26.14 -0.44
C LYS A 32 -17.43 -25.15 -1.58
N LYS A 33 -18.23 -24.09 -1.56
CA LYS A 33 -18.21 -23.00 -2.54
C LYS A 33 -17.50 -21.80 -1.97
N VAL A 34 -16.37 -21.41 -2.58
CA VAL A 34 -15.58 -20.23 -2.19
C VAL A 34 -15.60 -19.22 -3.34
N LEU A 35 -15.99 -17.98 -3.04
CA LEU A 35 -16.10 -16.87 -3.99
C LEU A 35 -15.21 -15.71 -3.56
N VAL A 36 -14.51 -15.09 -4.52
CA VAL A 36 -13.83 -13.80 -4.37
C VAL A 36 -14.54 -12.76 -5.22
N LEU A 37 -14.85 -11.60 -4.63
CA LEU A 37 -15.45 -10.46 -5.31
C LEU A 37 -14.46 -9.29 -5.34
N GLU A 38 -14.12 -8.81 -6.54
CA GLU A 38 -13.20 -7.69 -6.76
C GLU A 38 -13.88 -6.58 -7.54
N GLN A 39 -13.84 -5.34 -7.02
CA GLN A 39 -14.50 -4.20 -7.67
C GLN A 39 -13.83 -3.76 -8.98
N GLY A 40 -12.50 -3.90 -9.05
CA GLY A 40 -11.73 -3.50 -10.23
C GLY A 40 -11.65 -4.61 -11.29
N PRO A 41 -11.01 -4.32 -12.43
CA PRO A 41 -10.91 -5.26 -13.54
C PRO A 41 -9.76 -6.27 -13.35
N ARG A 42 -9.78 -7.34 -14.14
CA ARG A 42 -8.64 -8.23 -14.35
C ARG A 42 -7.81 -7.70 -15.51
N PHE A 43 -6.65 -7.12 -15.22
CA PHE A 43 -5.73 -6.65 -16.24
C PHE A 43 -4.92 -7.81 -16.86
N ARG A 44 -4.70 -7.71 -18.17
CA ARG A 44 -3.74 -8.54 -18.91
C ARG A 44 -2.39 -7.84 -18.97
N ASP A 45 -1.31 -8.54 -19.26
CA ASP A 45 0.02 -7.94 -19.36
C ASP A 45 0.09 -6.81 -20.39
N ALA A 46 -0.58 -7.00 -21.54
CA ALA A 46 -0.68 -5.99 -22.60
C ALA A 46 -1.47 -4.73 -22.22
N ASP A 47 -2.25 -4.78 -21.13
CA ASP A 47 -2.98 -3.60 -20.64
C ASP A 47 -2.05 -2.62 -19.89
N PHE A 48 -0.87 -3.07 -19.43
CA PHE A 48 0.13 -2.24 -18.75
C PHE A 48 1.03 -1.52 -19.78
N THR A 49 0.58 -0.37 -20.26
CA THR A 49 1.21 0.35 -21.37
C THR A 49 2.40 1.21 -20.97
N GLY A 50 2.62 1.45 -19.67
CA GLY A 50 3.64 2.40 -19.18
C GLY A 50 3.30 3.87 -19.41
N ARG A 51 2.14 4.19 -20.02
CA ARG A 51 1.68 5.57 -20.16
C ARG A 51 1.14 6.06 -18.82
N GLU A 52 1.87 6.98 -18.19
CA GLU A 52 1.69 7.34 -16.79
C GLU A 52 0.24 7.70 -16.42
N LEU A 53 -0.36 8.70 -17.10
CA LEU A 53 -1.72 9.15 -16.78
C LEU A 53 -2.79 8.10 -17.09
N GLU A 54 -2.62 7.37 -18.18
CA GLU A 54 -3.53 6.30 -18.56
C GLU A 54 -3.50 5.18 -17.50
N MET A 55 -2.31 4.73 -17.15
CA MET A 55 -2.15 3.68 -16.15
C MET A 55 -2.59 4.14 -14.75
N ALA A 56 -2.25 5.37 -14.36
CA ALA A 56 -2.69 5.88 -13.07
C ALA A 56 -4.23 5.85 -12.96
N ASN A 57 -4.94 6.28 -14.01
CA ASN A 57 -6.40 6.27 -14.04
C ASN A 57 -7.00 4.85 -13.99
N ASP A 58 -6.35 3.87 -14.62
CA ASP A 58 -6.89 2.50 -14.72
C ASP A 58 -6.60 1.65 -13.47
N VAL A 59 -5.38 1.75 -12.91
CA VAL A 59 -4.91 0.82 -11.87
C VAL A 59 -5.03 1.35 -10.43
N PHE A 60 -5.19 2.67 -10.26
CA PHE A 60 -5.40 3.27 -8.94
C PHE A 60 -6.85 3.70 -8.73
N VAL A 61 -7.32 3.64 -7.50
CA VAL A 61 -8.61 4.26 -7.13
C VAL A 61 -8.51 5.78 -7.31
N ASP A 62 -9.52 6.36 -7.91
CA ASP A 62 -9.59 7.81 -8.26
C ASP A 62 -8.34 8.32 -9.02
N GLY A 63 -7.75 7.47 -9.87
CA GLY A 63 -6.54 7.82 -10.63
C GLY A 63 -5.31 8.11 -9.76
N GLY A 64 -5.26 7.58 -8.53
CA GLY A 64 -4.23 7.89 -7.52
C GLY A 64 -4.43 9.26 -6.86
N GLY A 65 -5.60 9.87 -7.02
CA GLY A 65 -5.96 11.18 -6.49
C GLY A 65 -6.92 11.15 -5.29
N PHE A 66 -7.09 10.01 -4.62
CA PHE A 66 -7.90 9.94 -3.41
C PHE A 66 -7.31 10.84 -2.32
N LEU A 67 -8.11 11.77 -1.80
CA LEU A 67 -7.64 12.79 -0.85
C LEU A 67 -8.19 12.54 0.56
N THR A 68 -7.43 12.98 1.57
CA THR A 68 -7.96 13.18 2.92
C THR A 68 -9.08 14.24 2.91
N ALA A 69 -9.93 14.24 3.94
CA ALA A 69 -11.11 15.10 4.05
C ALA A 69 -10.81 16.60 3.88
N ASP A 70 -9.63 17.03 4.29
CA ASP A 70 -9.13 18.41 4.18
C ASP A 70 -8.33 18.68 2.89
N GLY A 71 -8.18 17.68 2.02
CA GLY A 71 -7.44 17.77 0.75
C GLY A 71 -5.91 17.90 0.89
N THR A 72 -5.35 17.68 2.06
CA THR A 72 -3.93 17.96 2.33
C THR A 72 -2.98 16.82 2.00
N MET A 73 -3.49 15.58 1.93
CA MET A 73 -2.69 14.39 1.62
C MET A 73 -3.37 13.52 0.57
N THR A 74 -2.58 13.02 -0.39
CA THR A 74 -3.02 12.04 -1.38
C THR A 74 -2.78 10.63 -0.87
N LEU A 75 -3.81 9.78 -0.93
CA LEU A 75 -3.74 8.36 -0.58
C LEU A 75 -3.74 7.52 -1.86
N ALA A 76 -2.66 6.79 -2.10
CA ALA A 76 -2.49 5.99 -3.31
C ALA A 76 -2.68 4.49 -3.02
N PHE A 77 -3.68 3.87 -3.63
CA PHE A 77 -3.93 2.43 -3.54
C PHE A 77 -4.54 1.88 -4.82
N GLY A 78 -4.19 0.64 -5.14
CA GLY A 78 -4.58 0.00 -6.38
C GLY A 78 -5.94 -0.67 -6.32
N GLN A 79 -6.51 -0.90 -7.50
CA GLN A 79 -7.73 -1.67 -7.71
C GLN A 79 -7.55 -2.71 -8.81
N GLY A 80 -8.32 -3.78 -8.76
CA GLY A 80 -8.31 -4.87 -9.74
C GLY A 80 -7.85 -6.19 -9.16
N TYR A 81 -7.84 -7.20 -9.99
CA TYR A 81 -7.37 -8.55 -9.68
C TYR A 81 -5.90 -8.52 -9.25
N GLY A 82 -5.64 -8.54 -7.94
CA GLY A 82 -4.37 -8.33 -7.28
C GLY A 82 -4.30 -7.07 -6.40
N GLY A 83 -5.31 -6.18 -6.47
CA GLY A 83 -5.36 -4.97 -5.66
C GLY A 83 -4.08 -4.13 -5.75
N SER A 84 -3.62 -3.57 -4.63
CA SER A 84 -2.39 -2.76 -4.58
C SER A 84 -1.11 -3.55 -4.92
N THR A 85 -1.13 -4.90 -4.97
CA THR A 85 0.04 -5.67 -5.44
C THR A 85 0.31 -5.53 -6.94
N ILE A 86 -0.63 -4.94 -7.70
CA ILE A 86 -0.41 -4.58 -9.10
C ILE A 86 0.54 -3.37 -9.22
N VAL A 87 0.46 -2.42 -8.28
CA VAL A 87 1.10 -1.09 -8.38
C VAL A 87 2.20 -0.84 -7.37
N TYR A 88 2.53 -1.77 -6.49
CA TYR A 88 3.65 -1.65 -5.54
C TYR A 88 4.99 -2.03 -6.21
N THR A 89 6.10 -1.77 -5.52
CA THR A 89 7.44 -2.07 -6.03
C THR A 89 7.96 -3.46 -5.65
N GLY A 90 7.24 -4.21 -4.83
CA GLY A 90 7.61 -5.58 -4.46
C GLY A 90 8.53 -5.69 -3.23
N THR A 91 8.76 -4.61 -2.52
CA THR A 91 9.58 -4.61 -1.29
C THR A 91 8.97 -5.50 -0.21
N SER A 92 9.74 -6.45 0.32
CA SER A 92 9.23 -7.58 1.12
C SER A 92 10.00 -7.71 2.44
N LEU A 93 9.70 -6.84 3.40
CA LEU A 93 10.31 -6.83 4.72
C LEU A 93 9.44 -7.59 5.74
N ILE A 94 10.09 -8.36 6.61
CA ILE A 94 9.44 -8.95 7.79
C ILE A 94 9.27 -7.85 8.84
N ALA A 95 8.10 -7.81 9.48
CA ALA A 95 7.81 -6.84 10.54
C ALA A 95 8.85 -6.91 11.67
N PRO A 96 9.28 -5.77 12.24
CA PRO A 96 10.14 -5.79 13.41
C PRO A 96 9.45 -6.48 14.59
N GLU A 97 10.16 -7.39 15.30
CA GLU A 97 9.60 -8.11 16.44
C GLU A 97 9.03 -7.18 17.51
N ARG A 98 9.76 -6.07 17.81
CA ARG A 98 9.34 -5.08 18.79
C ARG A 98 7.97 -4.45 18.45
N VAL A 99 7.70 -4.24 17.17
CA VAL A 99 6.44 -3.65 16.71
C VAL A 99 5.29 -4.63 16.91
N ILE A 100 5.45 -5.89 16.48
CA ILE A 100 4.40 -6.91 16.66
C ILE A 100 4.13 -7.16 18.16
N ARG A 101 5.17 -7.20 18.98
CA ARG A 101 5.01 -7.34 20.44
C ARG A 101 4.32 -6.13 21.08
N ALA A 102 4.62 -4.92 20.60
CA ALA A 102 4.01 -3.68 21.10
C ALA A 102 2.50 -3.56 20.76
N TRP A 103 2.01 -4.31 19.78
CA TRP A 103 0.58 -4.37 19.47
C TRP A 103 -0.26 -5.00 20.61
N ASP A 104 0.36 -5.80 21.47
CA ASP A 104 -0.26 -6.43 22.67
C ASP A 104 -1.60 -7.12 22.35
N VAL A 105 -1.65 -7.87 21.25
CA VAL A 105 -2.85 -8.59 20.81
C VAL A 105 -2.83 -10.01 21.36
N PRO A 106 -3.82 -10.43 22.20
CA PRO A 106 -3.85 -11.75 22.76
C PRO A 106 -3.82 -12.85 21.71
N GLY A 107 -2.85 -13.76 21.85
CA GLY A 107 -2.69 -14.89 20.93
C GLY A 107 -2.05 -14.53 19.60
N LEU A 108 -1.60 -13.28 19.37
CA LEU A 108 -0.71 -12.93 18.27
C LEU A 108 0.74 -13.07 18.74
N ASP A 109 1.52 -13.90 18.04
CA ASP A 109 2.93 -14.15 18.34
C ASP A 109 3.79 -13.76 17.15
N PHE A 110 4.93 -13.09 17.41
CA PHE A 110 5.88 -12.69 16.38
C PHE A 110 6.42 -13.90 15.60
N ALA A 111 6.73 -15.00 16.27
CA ALA A 111 7.25 -16.19 15.60
C ALA A 111 6.25 -16.78 14.58
N ASP A 112 4.94 -16.70 14.85
CA ASP A 112 3.91 -17.09 13.88
C ASP A 112 3.85 -16.12 12.70
N VAL A 113 3.92 -14.81 12.96
CA VAL A 113 3.96 -13.78 11.88
C VAL A 113 5.21 -13.94 11.02
N GLU A 114 6.37 -14.15 11.63
CA GLU A 114 7.63 -14.36 10.90
C GLU A 114 7.59 -15.63 10.05
N ARG A 115 7.13 -16.75 10.61
CA ARG A 115 7.01 -18.04 9.90
C ARG A 115 6.12 -17.90 8.66
N ARG A 116 4.96 -17.24 8.80
CA ARG A 116 4.04 -16.99 7.68
C ARG A 116 4.64 -16.02 6.66
N SER A 117 5.32 -14.98 7.11
CA SER A 117 6.04 -14.04 6.23
C SER A 117 7.08 -14.78 5.39
N ARG A 118 7.91 -15.63 6.00
CA ARG A 118 8.92 -16.44 5.29
C ARG A 118 8.29 -17.41 4.28
N LYS A 119 7.12 -17.98 4.57
CA LYS A 119 6.35 -18.78 3.61
C LYS A 119 6.06 -17.96 2.35
N TYR A 120 5.52 -16.76 2.49
CA TYR A 120 5.18 -15.90 1.34
C TYR A 120 6.40 -15.28 0.66
N MET A 121 7.50 -15.07 1.38
CA MET A 121 8.77 -14.73 0.73
C MET A 121 9.22 -15.84 -0.22
N ALA A 122 9.13 -17.10 0.19
CA ALA A 122 9.49 -18.23 -0.66
C ALA A 122 8.52 -18.41 -1.86
N GLU A 123 7.21 -18.35 -1.62
CA GLU A 123 6.20 -18.52 -2.65
C GLU A 123 6.28 -17.42 -3.73
N ASN A 124 6.53 -16.18 -3.32
CA ASN A 124 6.58 -15.00 -4.19
C ASN A 124 7.98 -14.74 -4.75
N ASN A 125 8.91 -15.69 -4.62
CA ASN A 125 10.28 -15.58 -5.14
C ASN A 125 11.00 -14.30 -4.66
N VAL A 126 10.94 -14.02 -3.37
CA VAL A 126 11.61 -12.85 -2.76
C VAL A 126 13.11 -13.09 -2.67
N HIS A 127 13.89 -12.16 -3.22
CA HIS A 127 15.36 -12.22 -3.22
C HIS A 127 15.98 -10.82 -3.28
N LEU A 128 17.27 -10.72 -3.07
CA LEU A 128 18.05 -9.50 -3.28
C LEU A 128 18.49 -9.44 -4.76
N LEU A 129 18.50 -8.24 -5.33
CA LEU A 129 19.02 -8.03 -6.69
C LEU A 129 20.53 -8.17 -6.76
N GLY A 130 21.02 -8.65 -7.89
CA GLY A 130 22.45 -8.65 -8.20
C GLY A 130 22.98 -7.23 -8.47
N PRO A 131 24.30 -7.02 -8.34
CA PRO A 131 24.92 -5.70 -8.56
C PRO A 131 24.62 -5.09 -9.94
N GLU A 132 24.47 -5.93 -10.96
CA GLU A 132 24.18 -5.54 -12.34
C GLU A 132 22.73 -5.04 -12.55
N GLU A 133 21.82 -5.38 -11.64
CA GLU A 133 20.42 -4.95 -11.68
C GLU A 133 20.19 -3.60 -10.97
N ILE A 134 21.22 -3.09 -10.29
CA ILE A 134 21.14 -1.86 -9.50
C ILE A 134 21.40 -0.65 -10.41
N ASN A 135 20.41 0.22 -10.56
CA ASN A 135 20.52 1.45 -11.35
C ASN A 135 21.28 2.57 -10.66
N ASP A 136 21.58 3.65 -11.38
CA ASP A 136 22.39 4.76 -10.87
C ASP A 136 21.75 5.49 -9.70
N ASN A 137 20.42 5.67 -9.69
CA ASN A 137 19.73 6.29 -8.54
C ASN A 137 20.00 5.51 -7.25
N ASN A 138 19.94 4.19 -7.30
CA ASN A 138 20.19 3.30 -6.18
C ASN A 138 21.67 3.29 -5.78
N ARG A 139 22.62 3.25 -6.74
CA ARG A 139 24.07 3.30 -6.46
C ARG A 139 24.46 4.61 -5.79
N LEU A 140 24.02 5.75 -6.32
CA LEU A 140 24.28 7.07 -5.75
C LEU A 140 23.72 7.20 -4.32
N PHE A 141 22.55 6.59 -4.04
CA PHE A 141 22.01 6.55 -2.69
C PHE A 141 22.96 5.82 -1.72
N VAL A 142 23.41 4.62 -2.08
CA VAL A 142 24.33 3.82 -1.25
C VAL A 142 25.64 4.56 -1.02
N GLU A 143 26.23 5.13 -2.07
CA GLU A 143 27.46 5.92 -1.97
C GLU A 143 27.29 7.15 -1.08
N GLY A 144 26.18 7.87 -1.26
CA GLY A 144 25.84 9.04 -0.45
C GLY A 144 25.63 8.69 1.02
N CYS A 145 24.93 7.59 1.30
CA CYS A 145 24.74 7.06 2.64
C CYS A 145 26.07 6.75 3.31
N ALA A 146 26.95 5.98 2.66
CA ALA A 146 28.25 5.61 3.20
C ALA A 146 29.12 6.85 3.54
N LYS A 147 29.15 7.87 2.67
CA LYS A 147 29.90 9.11 2.88
C LYS A 147 29.26 10.01 3.96
N ALA A 148 27.94 9.97 4.12
CA ALA A 148 27.21 10.76 5.11
C ALA A 148 27.05 10.06 6.46
N GLY A 149 27.56 8.82 6.62
CA GLY A 149 27.52 8.07 7.87
C GLY A 149 26.19 7.33 8.13
N TYR A 150 25.42 7.06 7.09
CA TYR A 150 24.18 6.26 7.16
C TYR A 150 24.45 4.84 6.65
N HIS A 151 23.76 3.86 7.26
CA HIS A 151 23.77 2.48 6.80
C HIS A 151 22.57 2.25 5.85
N ALA A 152 22.88 1.91 4.60
CA ALA A 152 21.86 1.55 3.61
C ALA A 152 21.75 0.03 3.51
N GLU A 153 20.53 -0.49 3.56
CA GLU A 153 20.19 -1.89 3.39
C GLU A 153 19.50 -2.11 2.06
N GLN A 154 19.67 -3.31 1.48
CA GLN A 154 18.99 -3.68 0.26
C GLN A 154 17.63 -4.29 0.54
N PHE A 155 16.60 -3.85 -0.18
CA PHE A 155 15.28 -4.47 -0.11
C PHE A 155 15.28 -5.88 -0.72
N PRO A 156 14.76 -6.89 -0.01
CA PRO A 156 14.31 -8.12 -0.66
C PRO A 156 13.07 -7.81 -1.52
N LEU A 157 13.05 -8.31 -2.76
CA LEU A 157 12.04 -7.99 -3.77
C LEU A 157 11.40 -9.25 -4.33
N ASN A 158 10.07 -9.27 -4.50
CA ASN A 158 9.33 -10.39 -5.05
C ASN A 158 9.26 -10.33 -6.59
N LEU A 159 10.35 -10.65 -7.24
CA LEU A 159 10.53 -10.58 -8.68
C LEU A 159 10.91 -11.94 -9.28
N ARG A 160 10.53 -12.14 -10.54
CA ARG A 160 11.00 -13.30 -11.34
C ARG A 160 11.23 -12.86 -12.77
N GLY A 161 12.48 -12.87 -13.22
CA GLY A 161 12.85 -12.47 -14.58
C GLY A 161 12.58 -10.99 -14.86
N CYS A 162 12.95 -10.10 -13.94
CA CYS A 162 12.80 -8.66 -14.10
C CYS A 162 13.63 -8.19 -15.30
N GLN A 163 13.02 -7.38 -16.17
CA GLN A 163 13.65 -6.79 -17.36
C GLN A 163 14.05 -5.32 -17.15
N GLY A 164 13.99 -4.82 -15.92
CA GLY A 164 14.42 -3.47 -15.57
C GLY A 164 13.62 -2.34 -16.23
N SER A 165 12.34 -2.55 -16.52
CA SER A 165 11.50 -1.52 -17.18
C SER A 165 11.15 -0.33 -16.30
N SER A 166 11.46 -0.34 -15.01
CA SER A 166 11.15 0.68 -14.01
C SER A 166 9.65 1.02 -13.82
N LEU A 167 8.73 0.27 -14.44
CA LEU A 167 7.29 0.53 -14.47
C LEU A 167 6.51 -0.07 -13.29
N CYS A 168 7.15 -0.48 -12.21
CA CYS A 168 6.50 -1.23 -11.12
C CYS A 168 5.24 -0.56 -10.55
N ASN A 169 5.25 0.77 -10.41
CA ASN A 169 4.10 1.52 -9.88
C ASN A 169 2.95 1.72 -10.88
N LEU A 170 3.13 1.36 -12.14
CA LEU A 170 2.10 1.45 -13.20
C LEU A 170 1.64 0.06 -13.70
N GLY A 171 1.94 -1.01 -12.92
CA GLY A 171 1.80 -2.37 -13.34
C GLY A 171 3.08 -2.90 -14.00
N CYS A 172 3.21 -4.21 -14.12
CA CYS A 172 4.40 -4.84 -14.68
C CYS A 172 4.08 -5.48 -16.03
N PRO A 173 4.46 -4.86 -17.18
CA PRO A 173 4.16 -5.40 -18.50
C PRO A 173 4.90 -6.72 -18.80
N ASN A 174 5.98 -6.99 -18.05
CA ASN A 174 6.84 -8.15 -18.24
C ASN A 174 6.46 -9.33 -17.32
N ALA A 175 5.35 -9.24 -16.58
CA ALA A 175 4.89 -10.25 -15.63
C ALA A 175 5.92 -10.63 -14.54
N ALA A 176 6.96 -9.83 -14.34
CA ALA A 176 8.07 -10.14 -13.44
C ALA A 176 7.70 -10.02 -11.97
N LYS A 177 6.88 -9.04 -11.62
CA LYS A 177 6.45 -8.77 -10.23
C LYS A 177 5.49 -9.87 -9.75
N GLN A 178 5.85 -10.58 -8.67
CA GLN A 178 5.11 -11.73 -8.14
C GLN A 178 4.07 -11.29 -7.10
N GLY A 179 3.11 -10.46 -7.52
CA GLY A 179 1.94 -10.08 -6.72
C GLY A 179 0.90 -11.19 -6.63
N THR A 180 -0.15 -10.98 -5.85
CA THR A 180 -1.23 -11.97 -5.67
C THR A 180 -1.94 -12.31 -6.97
N ASN A 181 -1.97 -11.40 -7.94
CA ASN A 181 -2.47 -11.64 -9.30
C ASN A 181 -1.63 -12.65 -10.11
N ARG A 182 -0.41 -12.95 -9.68
CA ARG A 182 0.50 -13.90 -10.34
C ARG A 182 0.65 -15.21 -9.59
N VAL A 183 0.53 -15.18 -8.27
CA VAL A 183 0.82 -16.33 -7.42
C VAL A 183 -0.45 -16.86 -6.76
N GLN A 184 -1.01 -16.17 -5.79
CA GLN A 184 -2.05 -16.71 -4.92
C GLN A 184 -3.39 -16.89 -5.63
N LEU A 185 -3.87 -15.88 -6.34
CA LEU A 185 -5.18 -15.95 -7.01
C LEU A 185 -5.21 -17.01 -8.12
N PRO A 186 -4.22 -17.10 -9.03
CA PRO A 186 -4.20 -18.19 -10.01
C PRO A 186 -4.08 -19.57 -9.36
N ASN A 187 -3.40 -19.70 -8.22
CA ASN A 187 -3.33 -20.96 -7.47
C ASN A 187 -4.71 -21.35 -6.90
N ALA A 188 -5.46 -20.38 -6.37
CA ALA A 188 -6.81 -20.59 -5.86
C ALA A 188 -7.80 -20.99 -6.98
N GLU A 189 -7.77 -20.28 -8.12
CA GLU A 189 -8.65 -20.55 -9.26
C GLU A 189 -8.41 -21.95 -9.85
N ARG A 190 -7.14 -22.39 -9.95
CA ARG A 190 -6.82 -23.78 -10.40
C ARG A 190 -7.42 -24.86 -9.50
N GLN A 191 -7.70 -24.53 -8.25
CA GLN A 191 -8.34 -25.44 -7.29
C GLN A 191 -9.87 -25.24 -7.23
N GLY A 192 -10.43 -24.37 -8.08
CA GLY A 192 -11.87 -24.17 -8.24
C GLY A 192 -12.46 -23.03 -7.42
N VAL A 193 -11.66 -22.17 -6.80
CA VAL A 193 -12.17 -20.92 -6.21
C VAL A 193 -12.70 -20.03 -7.34
N GLU A 194 -13.94 -19.56 -7.18
CA GLU A 194 -14.55 -18.65 -8.14
C GLU A 194 -14.08 -17.21 -7.84
N VAL A 195 -13.63 -16.48 -8.86
CA VAL A 195 -13.25 -15.07 -8.76
C VAL A 195 -14.06 -14.26 -9.74
N VAL A 196 -14.75 -13.23 -9.26
CA VAL A 196 -15.55 -12.32 -10.08
C VAL A 196 -15.00 -10.92 -9.95
N THR A 197 -14.58 -10.36 -11.07
CA THR A 197 -14.05 -9.00 -11.18
C THR A 197 -15.11 -8.01 -11.63
N ARG A 198 -14.87 -6.70 -11.48
CA ARG A 198 -15.86 -5.64 -11.69
C ARG A 198 -17.12 -5.82 -10.83
N ALA A 199 -16.95 -6.49 -9.68
CA ALA A 199 -18.01 -6.85 -8.74
C ALA A 199 -17.85 -6.05 -7.43
N GLU A 200 -18.56 -4.95 -7.32
CA GLU A 200 -18.57 -4.08 -6.14
C GLU A 200 -19.56 -4.60 -5.10
N VAL A 201 -19.09 -4.91 -3.91
CA VAL A 201 -19.95 -5.16 -2.74
C VAL A 201 -20.42 -3.83 -2.18
N ARG A 202 -21.71 -3.55 -2.28
CA ARG A 202 -22.29 -2.29 -1.87
C ARG A 202 -22.72 -2.26 -0.41
N ARG A 203 -23.33 -3.35 0.05
CA ARG A 203 -23.82 -3.50 1.43
C ARG A 203 -23.65 -4.93 1.92
N LEU A 204 -23.53 -5.07 3.23
CA LEU A 204 -23.54 -6.33 3.95
C LEU A 204 -24.81 -6.42 4.80
N GLY A 205 -25.33 -7.64 4.95
CA GLY A 205 -26.26 -8.07 5.98
C GLY A 205 -25.69 -9.27 6.71
N GLU A 206 -26.37 -9.81 7.70
CA GLU A 206 -25.98 -11.04 8.37
C GLU A 206 -26.03 -12.22 7.36
N GLY A 207 -24.84 -12.73 7.01
CA GLY A 207 -24.67 -13.77 6.00
C GLY A 207 -25.16 -13.38 4.60
N ALA A 208 -25.26 -12.09 4.27
CA ALA A 208 -25.77 -11.61 2.99
C ALA A 208 -24.93 -10.45 2.43
N LEU A 209 -24.84 -10.38 1.09
CA LEU A 209 -24.11 -9.32 0.37
C LEU A 209 -24.97 -8.83 -0.80
N GLN A 210 -25.00 -7.50 -0.99
CA GLN A 210 -25.50 -6.86 -2.19
C GLN A 210 -24.32 -6.48 -3.08
N VAL A 211 -24.32 -7.01 -4.30
CA VAL A 211 -23.21 -6.89 -5.25
C VAL A 211 -23.68 -6.29 -6.55
N ARG A 212 -22.94 -5.32 -7.06
CA ARG A 212 -23.10 -4.78 -8.41
C ARG A 212 -21.96 -5.25 -9.30
N VAL A 213 -22.27 -6.00 -10.35
CA VAL A 213 -21.34 -6.32 -11.44
C VAL A 213 -21.50 -5.28 -12.54
N SER A 214 -20.40 -4.64 -12.92
CA SER A 214 -20.38 -3.61 -13.95
C SER A 214 -19.82 -4.16 -15.26
N ALA A 215 -20.36 -3.71 -16.38
CA ALA A 215 -19.77 -3.99 -17.69
C ALA A 215 -18.41 -3.30 -17.84
N ARG A 216 -17.54 -3.84 -18.70
CA ARG A 216 -16.35 -3.12 -19.13
C ARG A 216 -16.79 -1.87 -19.93
N PRO A 217 -16.30 -0.67 -19.56
CA PRO A 217 -16.63 0.53 -20.31
C PRO A 217 -16.04 0.47 -21.73
N PRO A 218 -16.65 1.13 -22.73
CA PRO A 218 -16.09 1.24 -24.07
C PRO A 218 -14.65 1.78 -24.04
N GLY A 219 -13.71 1.07 -24.67
CA GLY A 219 -12.28 1.43 -24.64
C GLY A 219 -11.57 1.14 -23.31
N GLY A 220 -12.26 0.65 -22.29
CA GLY A 220 -11.69 0.30 -21.00
C GLY A 220 -10.75 -0.90 -21.08
N LYS A 221 -9.74 -0.91 -20.21
CA LYS A 221 -8.77 -2.01 -20.09
C LYS A 221 -9.26 -3.16 -19.22
N GLY A 222 -8.54 -4.26 -19.29
CA GLY A 222 -8.85 -5.50 -18.57
C GLY A 222 -9.93 -6.34 -19.24
N ALA A 223 -10.19 -7.49 -18.64
CA ALA A 223 -11.20 -8.44 -19.12
C ALA A 223 -12.64 -7.93 -18.85
N ASP A 224 -13.59 -8.53 -19.54
CA ASP A 224 -15.00 -8.46 -19.17
C ASP A 224 -15.23 -9.19 -17.84
N PRO A 225 -16.29 -8.86 -17.07
CA PRO A 225 -16.59 -9.56 -15.82
C PRO A 225 -16.98 -11.02 -16.09
N GLU A 226 -16.68 -11.89 -15.14
CA GLU A 226 -17.01 -13.31 -15.22
C GLU A 226 -18.53 -13.58 -15.10
N TRP A 227 -19.27 -12.64 -14.48
CA TRP A 227 -20.73 -12.66 -14.43
C TRP A 227 -21.33 -11.59 -15.34
N ALA A 228 -22.59 -11.80 -15.78
CA ALA A 228 -23.31 -10.77 -16.52
C ALA A 228 -23.46 -9.48 -15.69
N PRO A 229 -23.37 -8.28 -16.30
CA PRO A 229 -23.58 -7.03 -15.59
C PRO A 229 -25.00 -6.99 -14.98
N GLY A 230 -25.10 -6.54 -13.71
CA GLY A 230 -26.37 -6.50 -12.97
C GLY A 230 -26.18 -6.43 -11.47
N ASP A 231 -27.28 -6.44 -10.73
CA ASP A 231 -27.31 -6.51 -9.28
C ASP A 231 -27.56 -7.96 -8.83
N TYR A 232 -26.86 -8.38 -7.80
CA TYR A 232 -26.90 -9.74 -7.26
C TYR A 232 -27.05 -9.70 -5.74
N ASP A 233 -27.94 -10.56 -5.22
CA ASP A 233 -27.98 -10.90 -3.81
C ASP A 233 -27.25 -12.22 -3.59
N ILE A 234 -26.27 -12.24 -2.69
CA ILE A 234 -25.46 -13.41 -2.37
C ILE A 234 -25.65 -13.75 -0.91
N THR A 235 -25.73 -15.04 -0.58
CA THR A 235 -25.68 -15.52 0.79
C THR A 235 -24.39 -16.27 1.06
N ALA A 236 -23.82 -16.09 2.26
CA ALA A 236 -22.58 -16.72 2.66
C ALA A 236 -22.64 -17.22 4.10
N GLY A 237 -22.09 -18.40 4.35
CA GLY A 237 -21.88 -18.89 5.71
C GLY A 237 -20.84 -18.09 6.47
N THR A 238 -19.75 -17.73 5.79
CA THR A 238 -18.69 -16.86 6.31
C THR A 238 -18.35 -15.78 5.28
N ILE A 239 -18.22 -14.53 5.74
CA ILE A 239 -17.75 -13.41 4.93
C ILE A 239 -16.37 -12.99 5.44
N VAL A 240 -15.38 -12.87 4.53
CA VAL A 240 -14.04 -12.36 4.84
C VAL A 240 -13.81 -11.05 4.11
N LEU A 241 -13.68 -9.95 4.85
CA LEU A 241 -13.38 -8.65 4.29
C LEU A 241 -11.87 -8.49 4.06
N ALA A 242 -11.51 -8.13 2.84
CA ALA A 242 -10.15 -7.91 2.36
C ALA A 242 -10.08 -6.69 1.41
N ALA A 243 -10.97 -5.70 1.63
CA ALA A 243 -11.12 -4.51 0.79
C ALA A 243 -10.11 -3.39 1.13
N GLY A 244 -9.14 -3.67 1.99
CA GLY A 244 -8.10 -2.75 2.43
C GLY A 244 -8.55 -1.78 3.53
N SER A 245 -7.58 -1.04 4.10
CA SER A 245 -7.79 -0.21 5.28
C SER A 245 -8.83 0.90 5.11
N ILE A 246 -9.12 1.31 3.89
CA ILE A 246 -10.19 2.28 3.63
C ILE A 246 -11.50 1.56 3.28
N GLY A 247 -11.43 0.58 2.38
CA GLY A 247 -12.62 -0.09 1.85
C GLY A 247 -13.36 -0.93 2.90
N THR A 248 -12.64 -1.67 3.74
CA THR A 248 -13.23 -2.55 4.77
C THR A 248 -14.00 -1.77 5.83
N PRO A 249 -13.43 -0.76 6.53
CA PRO A 249 -14.20 0.03 7.48
C PRO A 249 -15.36 0.79 6.80
N ALA A 250 -15.14 1.35 5.61
CA ALA A 250 -16.19 2.08 4.91
C ALA A 250 -17.37 1.17 4.52
N LEU A 251 -17.09 -0.08 4.07
CA LEU A 251 -18.15 -1.05 3.76
C LEU A 251 -18.96 -1.42 5.01
N LEU A 252 -18.31 -1.63 6.14
CA LEU A 252 -19.00 -1.92 7.41
C LEU A 252 -19.86 -0.75 7.88
N LEU A 253 -19.31 0.48 7.86
CA LEU A 253 -20.00 1.70 8.28
C LEU A 253 -21.25 1.96 7.42
N ARG A 254 -21.12 1.88 6.08
CA ARG A 254 -22.26 2.10 5.18
C ARG A 254 -23.32 0.97 5.21
N SER A 255 -22.96 -0.18 5.74
CA SER A 255 -23.86 -1.33 5.86
C SER A 255 -24.79 -1.23 7.08
N GLU A 256 -24.50 -0.34 8.03
CA GLU A 256 -25.34 -0.02 9.19
C GLU A 256 -25.72 -1.28 10.01
N LEU A 257 -24.79 -2.24 10.12
CA LEU A 257 -25.01 -3.47 10.87
C LEU A 257 -25.19 -3.16 12.36
N ARG A 258 -26.13 -3.84 13.02
CA ARG A 258 -26.31 -3.70 14.46
C ARG A 258 -25.15 -4.37 15.22
N GLY A 259 -24.69 -3.74 16.27
CA GLY A 259 -23.64 -4.30 17.16
C GLY A 259 -22.21 -4.18 16.62
N LEU A 260 -21.96 -3.32 15.63
CA LEU A 260 -20.59 -2.99 15.22
C LEU A 260 -19.78 -2.43 16.39
N PRO A 261 -18.55 -2.88 16.59
CA PRO A 261 -17.67 -2.35 17.64
C PRO A 261 -17.45 -0.84 17.51
N PRO A 262 -17.43 -0.08 18.64
CA PRO A 262 -17.35 1.39 18.60
C PRO A 262 -16.02 1.93 18.09
N ARG A 263 -14.99 1.09 18.05
CA ARG A 263 -13.64 1.45 17.53
C ARG A 263 -13.55 1.34 16.00
N LEU A 264 -14.61 0.89 15.31
CA LEU A 264 -14.61 0.79 13.85
C LEU A 264 -14.37 2.14 13.20
N GLY A 265 -13.45 2.19 12.27
CA GLY A 265 -12.99 3.38 11.57
C GLY A 265 -11.89 4.16 12.28
N LEU A 266 -11.61 3.93 13.57
CA LEU A 266 -10.63 4.69 14.34
C LEU A 266 -9.20 4.11 14.18
N GLY A 267 -8.19 4.97 14.41
CA GLY A 267 -6.80 4.56 14.44
C GLY A 267 -6.18 4.30 13.07
N PHE A 268 -6.59 5.04 12.05
CA PHE A 268 -5.97 4.97 10.72
C PHE A 268 -4.52 5.49 10.77
N THR A 269 -3.58 4.74 10.17
CA THR A 269 -2.18 5.11 9.97
C THR A 269 -1.77 4.87 8.51
N CYS A 270 -0.72 5.54 8.03
CA CYS A 270 -0.43 5.47 6.61
C CYS A 270 1.02 5.74 6.18
N HIS A 271 1.95 6.00 7.09
CA HIS A 271 3.30 6.50 6.78
C HIS A 271 3.27 7.71 5.84
N PRO A 272 2.96 8.92 6.33
CA PRO A 272 3.01 10.12 5.50
C PRO A 272 4.36 10.26 4.82
N ALA A 273 4.34 10.48 3.51
CA ALA A 273 5.54 10.44 2.68
C ALA A 273 5.65 11.65 1.78
N HIS A 274 6.87 12.07 1.51
CA HIS A 274 7.18 13.03 0.47
C HIS A 274 8.46 12.65 -0.27
N ILE A 275 8.64 13.22 -1.46
CA ILE A 275 9.78 12.95 -2.31
C ILE A 275 10.74 14.12 -2.21
N LEU A 276 12.00 13.87 -1.88
CA LEU A 276 13.08 14.84 -2.02
C LEU A 276 13.84 14.56 -3.31
N VAL A 277 14.16 15.60 -4.07
CA VAL A 277 14.78 15.49 -5.39
C VAL A 277 16.10 16.26 -5.39
N ALA A 278 17.14 15.65 -5.98
CA ALA A 278 18.43 16.31 -6.18
C ALA A 278 18.86 16.24 -7.65
N GLU A 279 19.54 17.29 -8.13
CA GLU A 279 20.08 17.35 -9.48
C GLU A 279 21.59 17.03 -9.46
N HIS A 280 21.99 16.08 -10.30
CA HIS A 280 23.39 15.71 -10.53
C HIS A 280 23.99 16.42 -11.77
N PRO A 281 25.33 16.55 -11.85
CA PRO A 281 25.98 17.18 -13.00
C PRO A 281 25.84 16.40 -14.30
N GLN A 282 25.72 15.07 -14.22
CA GLN A 282 25.57 14.16 -15.36
C GLN A 282 24.19 13.50 -15.37
N PRO A 283 23.68 13.02 -16.52
CA PRO A 283 22.56 12.09 -16.56
C PRO A 283 22.81 10.87 -15.70
N ILE A 284 21.74 10.37 -15.06
CA ILE A 284 21.72 9.12 -14.29
C ILE A 284 20.70 8.19 -14.89
N SER A 285 20.97 6.89 -14.93
CA SER A 285 20.06 5.86 -15.46
C SER A 285 19.07 5.44 -14.40
N ASN A 286 18.11 6.31 -14.06
CA ASN A 286 17.10 6.07 -13.05
C ASN A 286 15.77 5.54 -13.63
N ASP A 287 15.61 5.58 -14.95
CA ASP A 287 14.44 5.10 -15.71
C ASP A 287 14.57 3.66 -16.18
N VAL A 288 15.66 2.99 -15.88
CA VAL A 288 15.93 1.57 -16.14
C VAL A 288 16.34 0.88 -14.84
N GLY A 289 16.18 -0.45 -14.76
CA GLY A 289 16.42 -1.21 -13.55
C GLY A 289 15.23 -1.17 -12.59
N HIS A 290 15.41 -1.70 -11.38
CA HIS A 290 14.36 -1.64 -10.36
C HIS A 290 14.35 -0.25 -9.68
N PRO A 291 13.17 0.40 -9.54
CA PRO A 291 13.11 1.79 -9.07
C PRO A 291 13.38 1.96 -7.56
N LYS A 292 13.28 0.88 -6.78
CA LYS A 292 13.36 0.92 -5.31
C LYS A 292 14.13 -0.31 -4.80
N SER A 293 15.41 -0.16 -4.55
CA SER A 293 16.27 -1.30 -4.17
C SER A 293 16.96 -1.16 -2.81
N PHE A 294 17.01 0.06 -2.24
CA PHE A 294 17.68 0.32 -0.96
C PHE A 294 16.87 1.22 -0.04
N PHE A 295 17.14 1.09 1.26
CA PHE A 295 16.54 1.92 2.30
C PHE A 295 17.52 2.20 3.43
N VAL A 296 17.21 3.21 4.24
CA VAL A 296 17.86 3.50 5.53
C VAL A 296 16.78 3.46 6.59
N ASP A 297 16.90 2.54 7.54
CA ASP A 297 15.98 2.43 8.67
C ASP A 297 16.42 3.31 9.84
N ARG A 298 15.59 4.29 10.17
CA ARG A 298 15.69 5.15 11.37
C ARG A 298 14.38 5.21 12.11
N ALA A 299 13.47 4.23 11.88
CA ALA A 299 12.13 4.22 12.44
C ALA A 299 12.15 4.26 13.97
N GLU A 300 12.89 3.35 14.60
CA GLU A 300 12.98 3.28 16.07
C GLU A 300 13.67 4.51 16.66
N ALA A 301 14.76 4.97 16.06
CA ALA A 301 15.61 6.03 16.62
C ALA A 301 15.06 7.45 16.38
N GLU A 302 14.46 7.69 15.21
CA GLU A 302 14.11 9.04 14.75
C GLU A 302 12.73 9.11 14.07
N GLY A 303 12.00 8.01 13.99
CA GLY A 303 10.63 7.96 13.46
C GLY A 303 10.52 8.09 11.94
N TYR A 304 11.53 7.67 11.16
CA TYR A 304 11.48 7.72 9.71
C TYR A 304 12.24 6.59 9.02
N VAL A 305 11.87 6.35 7.77
CA VAL A 305 12.60 5.49 6.83
C VAL A 305 12.88 6.30 5.56
N LEU A 306 14.08 6.16 4.99
CA LEU A 306 14.41 6.69 3.67
C LEU A 306 14.47 5.53 2.69
N GLU A 307 13.84 5.70 1.53
CA GLU A 307 13.84 4.67 0.49
C GLU A 307 14.27 5.26 -0.85
N THR A 308 15.03 4.51 -1.62
CA THR A 308 15.22 4.87 -3.03
C THR A 308 13.89 4.81 -3.76
N CYS A 309 13.68 5.71 -4.71
CA CYS A 309 12.50 5.71 -5.55
C CYS A 309 12.80 6.34 -6.90
N MET A 310 11.98 6.01 -7.88
CA MET A 310 11.89 6.70 -9.16
C MET A 310 10.41 6.96 -9.44
N TYR A 311 10.09 8.20 -9.76
CA TYR A 311 8.76 8.60 -10.17
C TYR A 311 8.76 9.10 -11.61
N PHE A 312 7.61 8.95 -12.26
CA PHE A 312 7.40 9.31 -13.65
C PHE A 312 7.30 10.84 -13.82
N PRO A 313 7.44 11.36 -15.04
CA PRO A 313 7.49 12.81 -15.29
C PRO A 313 6.31 13.59 -14.72
N PHE A 314 5.07 13.08 -14.83
CA PHE A 314 3.88 13.79 -14.35
C PHE A 314 3.85 13.86 -12.81
N ILE A 315 4.07 12.72 -12.12
CA ILE A 315 4.13 12.71 -10.65
C ILE A 315 5.29 13.57 -10.16
N THR A 316 6.44 13.52 -10.82
CA THR A 316 7.59 14.38 -10.49
C THR A 316 7.23 15.85 -10.63
N ALA A 317 6.63 16.25 -11.77
CA ALA A 317 6.19 17.63 -12.00
C ALA A 317 5.18 18.12 -10.95
N LYS A 318 4.26 17.25 -10.53
CA LYS A 318 3.28 17.55 -9.47
C LYS A 318 3.93 17.77 -8.10
N ASN A 319 4.97 17.01 -7.77
CA ASN A 319 5.65 17.06 -6.48
C ASN A 319 6.72 18.16 -6.41
N LEU A 320 7.27 18.58 -7.54
CA LEU A 320 8.20 19.69 -7.61
C LEU A 320 7.43 21.01 -7.62
N THR A 321 7.70 21.84 -6.63
CA THR A 321 7.01 23.11 -6.48
C THR A 321 7.61 24.18 -7.37
N GLY A 322 6.83 25.21 -7.67
CA GLY A 322 7.20 26.32 -8.54
C GLY A 322 6.27 26.46 -9.75
N PHE A 323 6.46 27.54 -10.49
CA PHE A 323 5.67 27.87 -11.67
C PHE A 323 6.51 28.56 -12.74
N GLY A 324 6.15 28.38 -14.01
CA GLY A 324 6.78 29.05 -15.15
C GLY A 324 8.22 28.58 -15.40
N ALA A 325 9.12 29.52 -15.73
CA ALA A 325 10.50 29.22 -16.13
C ALA A 325 11.33 28.43 -15.10
N PRO A 326 11.24 28.70 -13.79
CA PRO A 326 11.97 27.89 -12.79
C PRO A 326 11.54 26.42 -12.81
N HIS A 327 10.23 26.15 -12.84
CA HIS A 327 9.69 24.78 -12.89
C HIS A 327 10.08 24.07 -14.19
N SER A 328 9.96 24.76 -15.33
CA SER A 328 10.38 24.22 -16.64
C SER A 328 11.87 23.89 -16.68
N THR A 329 12.72 24.69 -16.03
CA THR A 329 14.17 24.43 -15.96
C THR A 329 14.43 23.17 -15.14
N LEU A 330 13.73 22.99 -14.03
CA LEU A 330 13.85 21.79 -13.20
C LEU A 330 13.39 20.54 -13.93
N MET A 331 12.26 20.61 -14.65
CA MET A 331 11.77 19.46 -15.43
C MET A 331 12.67 19.12 -16.63
N ARG A 332 13.39 20.06 -17.19
CA ARG A 332 14.45 19.77 -18.18
C ARG A 332 15.64 19.01 -17.60
N ALA A 333 15.84 19.11 -16.29
CA ALA A 333 16.87 18.33 -15.58
C ALA A 333 16.43 16.90 -15.23
N PHE A 334 15.20 16.46 -15.58
CA PHE A 334 14.65 15.16 -15.20
C PHE A 334 15.60 13.98 -15.40
N PRO A 335 16.36 13.86 -16.52
CA PRO A 335 17.34 12.77 -16.70
C PRO A 335 18.53 12.81 -15.71
N ARG A 336 18.67 13.87 -14.94
CA ARG A 336 19.74 14.06 -13.93
C ARG A 336 19.21 14.07 -12.50
N LEU A 337 17.93 13.77 -12.30
CA LEU A 337 17.30 13.82 -10.99
C LEU A 337 17.46 12.51 -10.24
N GLN A 338 18.07 12.57 -9.06
CA GLN A 338 18.04 11.52 -8.05
C GLN A 338 16.87 11.76 -7.10
N MET A 339 16.23 10.70 -6.62
CA MET A 339 15.06 10.80 -5.76
C MET A 339 15.20 9.94 -4.51
N ILE A 340 14.78 10.47 -3.37
CA ILE A 340 14.62 9.76 -2.10
C ILE A 340 13.18 9.96 -1.64
N LEU A 341 12.49 8.87 -1.33
CA LEU A 341 11.21 8.86 -0.65
C LEU A 341 11.46 8.90 0.87
N VAL A 342 10.95 9.94 1.49
CA VAL A 342 10.91 10.08 2.94
C VAL A 342 9.58 9.51 3.44
N LEU A 343 9.63 8.59 4.40
CA LEU A 343 8.47 8.01 5.07
C LEU A 343 8.57 8.36 6.56
N ALA A 344 7.59 9.07 7.09
CA ALA A 344 7.48 9.28 8.53
C ALA A 344 6.65 8.16 9.16
N CYS A 345 7.13 7.61 10.28
CA CYS A 345 6.36 6.65 11.07
C CYS A 345 5.33 7.41 11.89
N ASP A 346 4.06 7.14 11.63
CA ASP A 346 2.94 7.71 12.38
C ASP A 346 2.43 6.72 13.43
N LYS A 347 1.49 7.18 14.27
CA LYS A 347 0.84 6.36 15.29
C LYS A 347 -0.67 6.41 15.16
N ALA A 348 -1.31 5.34 15.60
CA ALA A 348 -2.76 5.25 15.65
C ALA A 348 -3.31 6.22 16.73
N ILE A 349 -4.04 7.23 16.28
CA ILE A 349 -4.76 8.16 17.15
C ILE A 349 -6.24 8.20 16.74
N PRO A 350 -7.18 8.43 17.67
CA PRO A 350 -8.62 8.40 17.34
C PRO A 350 -9.06 9.47 16.33
N GLU A 351 -8.33 10.57 16.22
CA GLU A 351 -8.58 11.64 15.25
C GLU A 351 -8.32 11.18 13.82
N ASN A 352 -7.35 10.28 13.62
CA ASN A 352 -7.08 9.63 12.34
C ASN A 352 -8.06 8.50 12.15
N ARG A 353 -9.07 8.72 11.30
CA ARG A 353 -10.21 7.82 11.19
C ARG A 353 -10.82 7.79 9.80
N ILE A 354 -11.56 6.75 9.55
CA ILE A 354 -12.35 6.55 8.36
C ILE A 354 -13.82 6.69 8.74
N THR A 355 -14.53 7.50 7.98
CA THR A 355 -15.99 7.67 8.05
C THR A 355 -16.59 7.47 6.66
N VAL A 356 -17.90 7.57 6.54
CA VAL A 356 -18.57 7.61 5.25
C VAL A 356 -19.44 8.88 5.13
N ASP A 357 -19.54 9.41 3.92
CA ASP A 357 -20.44 10.52 3.62
C ASP A 357 -21.89 10.05 3.47
N ALA A 358 -22.81 10.99 3.19
CA ALA A 358 -24.22 10.68 3.01
C ALA A 358 -24.51 9.73 1.81
N ALA A 359 -23.59 9.60 0.87
CA ALA A 359 -23.67 8.65 -0.25
C ALA A 359 -22.99 7.30 0.07
N GLY A 360 -22.46 7.13 1.28
CA GLY A 360 -21.75 5.92 1.71
C GLY A 360 -20.31 5.81 1.16
N LYS A 361 -19.74 6.89 0.61
CA LYS A 361 -18.35 6.93 0.15
C LYS A 361 -17.39 7.13 1.32
N PRO A 362 -16.20 6.50 1.27
CA PRO A 362 -15.21 6.67 2.33
C PRO A 362 -14.68 8.10 2.41
N VAL A 363 -14.52 8.59 3.63
CA VAL A 363 -13.89 9.87 3.97
C VAL A 363 -12.79 9.59 4.99
N VAL A 364 -11.55 9.92 4.67
CA VAL A 364 -10.39 9.72 5.55
C VAL A 364 -10.02 11.04 6.20
N HIS A 365 -10.07 11.07 7.52
CA HIS A 365 -9.60 12.20 8.34
C HIS A 365 -8.19 11.87 8.81
N TYR A 366 -7.25 12.78 8.57
CA TYR A 366 -5.87 12.62 8.99
C TYR A 366 -5.31 13.90 9.60
N ARG A 367 -4.67 13.75 10.75
CA ARG A 367 -4.01 14.84 11.48
C ARG A 367 -2.52 14.54 11.61
N PHE A 368 -1.68 15.43 11.12
CA PHE A 368 -0.24 15.36 11.36
C PHE A 368 0.06 15.72 12.81
N THR A 369 0.70 14.82 13.53
CA THR A 369 1.18 15.09 14.89
C THR A 369 2.52 15.85 14.84
N PRO A 370 2.89 16.57 15.91
CA PRO A 370 4.21 17.21 16.00
C PRO A 370 5.37 16.22 15.80
N GLU A 371 5.22 14.97 16.23
CA GLU A 371 6.20 13.89 16.05
C GLU A 371 6.42 13.59 14.57
N VAL A 372 5.34 13.38 13.82
CA VAL A 372 5.39 13.15 12.37
C VAL A 372 6.07 14.32 11.65
N VAL A 373 5.75 15.56 12.01
CA VAL A 373 6.38 16.75 11.42
C VAL A 373 7.89 16.79 11.71
N ARG A 374 8.29 16.53 12.97
CA ARG A 374 9.72 16.46 13.34
C ARG A 374 10.45 15.38 12.58
N SER A 375 9.87 14.19 12.45
CA SER A 375 10.45 13.09 11.69
C SER A 375 10.63 13.45 10.22
N MET A 376 9.64 14.10 9.59
CA MET A 376 9.73 14.59 8.21
C MET A 376 10.86 15.61 8.03
N VAL A 377 11.01 16.56 8.96
CA VAL A 377 12.11 17.55 8.95
C VAL A 377 13.46 16.85 9.05
N THR A 378 13.62 15.97 10.05
CA THR A 378 14.88 15.24 10.28
C THR A 378 15.26 14.39 9.09
N ALA A 379 14.31 13.66 8.55
CA ALA A 379 14.50 12.81 7.37
C ALA A 379 14.85 13.61 6.11
N THR A 380 14.26 14.79 5.92
CA THR A 380 14.58 15.67 4.80
C THR A 380 16.00 16.22 4.91
N ARG A 381 16.43 16.59 6.13
CA ARG A 381 17.84 17.00 6.38
C ARG A 381 18.81 15.87 6.10
N ALA A 382 18.51 14.65 6.57
CA ALA A 382 19.30 13.45 6.29
C ALA A 382 19.43 13.18 4.79
N SER A 383 18.28 13.21 4.07
CA SER A 383 18.25 13.02 2.62
C SER A 383 19.06 14.05 1.86
N ALA A 384 18.99 15.33 2.27
CA ALA A 384 19.78 16.39 1.65
C ALA A 384 21.30 16.17 1.86
N ARG A 385 21.72 15.73 3.05
CA ARG A 385 23.14 15.37 3.32
C ARG A 385 23.58 14.19 2.45
N ILE A 386 22.75 13.15 2.32
CA ILE A 386 23.04 11.99 1.47
C ILE A 386 23.21 12.42 0.01
N PHE A 387 22.34 13.27 -0.52
CA PHE A 387 22.43 13.77 -1.88
C PHE A 387 23.73 14.56 -2.14
N PHE A 388 24.10 15.49 -1.25
CA PHE A 388 25.35 16.24 -1.42
C PHE A 388 26.60 15.35 -1.26
N ALA A 389 26.56 14.39 -0.34
CA ALA A 389 27.63 13.40 -0.20
C ALA A 389 27.78 12.51 -1.46
N ALA A 390 26.70 12.29 -2.20
CA ALA A 390 26.69 11.61 -3.51
C ALA A 390 27.12 12.51 -4.67
N GLY A 391 27.40 13.80 -4.44
CA GLY A 391 27.86 14.74 -5.45
C GLY A 391 26.77 15.55 -6.17
N ALA A 392 25.56 15.65 -5.59
CA ALA A 392 24.51 16.48 -6.14
C ALA A 392 24.90 17.96 -6.17
N LEU A 393 24.47 18.67 -7.22
CA LEU A 393 24.69 20.12 -7.38
C LEU A 393 23.73 20.93 -6.51
N ARG A 394 22.47 20.47 -6.43
CA ARG A 394 21.39 21.14 -5.70
C ARG A 394 20.31 20.18 -5.26
N VAL A 395 19.62 20.54 -4.20
CA VAL A 395 18.48 19.79 -3.64
C VAL A 395 17.23 20.66 -3.70
N HIS A 396 16.13 20.08 -4.16
CA HIS A 396 14.80 20.69 -4.24
C HIS A 396 13.93 20.12 -3.13
N ALA A 397 13.66 20.91 -2.11
CA ALA A 397 12.72 20.53 -1.06
C ALA A 397 11.28 20.53 -1.58
N PRO A 398 10.40 19.66 -1.06
CA PRO A 398 9.04 19.48 -1.60
C PRO A 398 8.03 20.53 -1.10
N SER A 399 8.47 21.64 -0.52
CA SER A 399 7.62 22.70 0.02
C SER A 399 7.20 23.71 -1.06
N ALA A 400 6.03 24.35 -0.92
CA ALA A 400 5.52 25.35 -1.85
C ALA A 400 6.44 26.58 -2.02
N ASN A 401 7.27 26.90 -1.01
CA ASN A 401 8.35 27.88 -1.08
C ASN A 401 9.66 27.18 -0.65
N PRO A 402 10.16 26.23 -1.46
CA PRO A 402 11.33 25.48 -1.06
C PRO A 402 12.55 26.39 -1.09
N PRO A 403 13.44 26.32 -0.10
CA PRO A 403 14.79 26.73 -0.37
C PRO A 403 15.36 25.76 -1.40
N LEU A 404 15.71 26.27 -2.56
CA LEU A 404 16.63 25.59 -3.42
C LEU A 404 17.98 25.60 -2.67
N ILE A 405 18.48 24.43 -2.29
CA ILE A 405 19.73 24.30 -1.54
C ILE A 405 20.82 23.95 -2.54
N GLU A 406 21.78 24.83 -2.71
CA GLU A 406 22.96 24.60 -3.53
C GLU A 406 24.02 23.84 -2.72
N ALA A 407 24.92 23.10 -3.38
CA ALA A 407 25.99 22.35 -2.71
C ALA A 407 26.88 23.21 -1.79
N ARG A 408 27.08 24.49 -2.14
CA ARG A 408 27.82 25.46 -1.30
C ARG A 408 27.14 25.76 0.04
N ASP A 409 25.83 25.53 0.15
CA ASP A 409 25.02 25.75 1.35
C ASP A 409 24.83 24.48 2.18
N ALA A 410 25.49 23.38 1.84
CA ALA A 410 25.31 22.07 2.50
C ALA A 410 25.58 22.13 4.03
N SER A 411 26.48 23.00 4.50
CA SER A 411 26.70 23.21 5.94
C SER A 411 25.56 23.90 6.66
N ARG A 412 24.59 24.48 5.93
CA ARG A 412 23.44 25.24 6.46
C ARG A 412 22.11 24.48 6.39
N ILE A 413 22.14 23.19 6.04
CA ILE A 413 20.93 22.36 5.86
C ILE A 413 19.99 22.50 7.07
N ASP A 414 20.51 22.46 8.30
CA ASP A 414 19.69 22.53 9.51
C ASP A 414 18.96 23.87 9.69
N ALA A 415 19.55 24.95 9.21
CA ALA A 415 18.92 26.27 9.22
C ALA A 415 17.94 26.48 8.04
N LEU A 416 18.20 25.83 6.92
CA LEU A 416 17.40 25.97 5.69
C LEU A 416 16.18 25.08 5.66
N ILE A 417 16.21 23.91 6.32
CA ILE A 417 15.09 22.98 6.39
C ILE A 417 14.54 22.99 7.83
N GLY A 418 13.36 23.52 8.04
CA GLY A 418 12.72 23.63 9.34
C GLY A 418 11.22 23.33 9.27
N GLU A 419 10.56 23.22 10.42
CA GLU A 419 9.13 22.86 10.56
C GLU A 419 8.20 23.80 9.79
N GLN A 420 8.56 25.06 9.62
CA GLN A 420 7.78 26.04 8.85
C GLN A 420 7.55 25.64 7.39
N HIS A 421 8.37 24.73 6.84
CA HIS A 421 8.25 24.20 5.48
C HIS A 421 7.27 23.02 5.42
N PHE A 422 6.93 22.43 6.56
CA PHE A 422 6.10 21.22 6.67
C PHE A 422 4.69 21.51 7.20
N ALA A 423 4.25 22.76 7.13
CA ALA A 423 2.87 23.10 7.46
C ALA A 423 1.91 22.55 6.40
N LEU A 424 0.71 22.15 6.82
CA LEU A 424 -0.38 21.70 5.95
C LEU A 424 -0.58 22.65 4.76
N GLY A 425 -0.74 22.09 3.56
CA GLY A 425 -0.89 22.84 2.33
C GLY A 425 0.40 23.49 1.79
N ARG A 426 1.53 23.34 2.48
CA ARG A 426 2.84 23.83 2.01
C ARG A 426 3.75 22.77 1.42
N ILE A 427 3.45 21.51 1.69
CA ILE A 427 4.22 20.35 1.22
C ILE A 427 3.29 19.39 0.48
N SER A 428 3.78 18.79 -0.60
CA SER A 428 3.10 17.68 -1.26
C SER A 428 3.36 16.40 -0.45
N VAL A 429 2.33 15.90 0.23
CA VAL A 429 2.39 14.66 1.01
C VAL A 429 1.48 13.62 0.38
N SER A 430 1.95 12.38 0.35
CA SER A 430 1.18 11.23 -0.09
C SER A 430 1.38 10.07 0.88
N ALA A 431 0.53 9.05 0.80
CA ALA A 431 0.73 7.79 1.50
C ALA A 431 0.24 6.61 0.67
N ALA A 432 0.93 5.48 0.80
CA ALA A 432 0.59 4.21 0.15
C ALA A 432 0.60 3.02 1.11
N HIS A 433 0.96 3.21 2.36
CA HIS A 433 1.00 2.20 3.41
C HIS A 433 -0.20 2.32 4.35
N LEU A 434 -1.40 2.15 3.78
CA LEU A 434 -2.66 2.37 4.49
C LEU A 434 -2.94 1.23 5.47
N MET A 435 -3.09 1.55 6.76
CA MET A 435 -3.24 0.60 7.86
C MET A 435 -4.28 1.09 8.87
N GLY A 436 -4.80 0.18 9.72
CA GLY A 436 -5.75 0.51 10.77
C GLY A 436 -7.17 0.78 10.28
N GLY A 437 -8.06 1.14 11.20
CA GLY A 437 -9.48 1.37 10.99
C GLY A 437 -10.39 0.21 11.38
N ALA A 438 -9.85 -0.99 11.63
CA ALA A 438 -10.57 -2.13 12.20
C ALA A 438 -9.65 -3.01 13.04
N ALA A 439 -8.94 -2.38 13.97
CA ALA A 439 -7.86 -2.94 14.74
C ALA A 439 -8.24 -4.25 15.46
N MET A 440 -7.30 -5.20 15.50
CA MET A 440 -7.39 -6.37 16.36
C MET A 440 -6.97 -6.03 17.81
N GLY A 441 -7.53 -6.75 18.79
CA GLY A 441 -7.21 -6.51 20.20
C GLY A 441 -7.93 -7.47 21.13
N HIS A 442 -8.17 -7.05 22.38
CA HIS A 442 -8.67 -7.88 23.45
C HIS A 442 -10.18 -8.13 23.38
N ASP A 443 -10.97 -7.08 23.22
CA ASP A 443 -12.42 -7.15 23.28
C ASP A 443 -13.10 -6.03 22.44
N ALA A 444 -14.44 -6.05 22.40
CA ALA A 444 -15.24 -5.11 21.62
C ALA A 444 -15.18 -3.65 22.12
N GLY A 445 -14.65 -3.39 23.31
CA GLY A 445 -14.51 -2.03 23.86
C GLY A 445 -13.29 -1.29 23.34
N ASP A 446 -12.21 -2.04 23.10
CA ASP A 446 -10.91 -1.50 22.68
C ASP A 446 -10.51 -1.84 21.25
N SER A 447 -11.19 -2.79 20.60
CA SER A 447 -10.85 -3.29 19.27
C SER A 447 -12.08 -3.63 18.41
N VAL A 448 -11.85 -3.97 17.16
CA VAL A 448 -12.90 -4.40 16.23
C VAL A 448 -12.90 -5.92 16.06
N THR A 449 -11.72 -6.53 16.11
CA THR A 449 -11.58 -7.99 15.90
C THR A 449 -10.67 -8.64 16.93
N ASP A 450 -10.79 -9.95 17.05
CA ASP A 450 -9.79 -10.80 17.72
C ASP A 450 -8.53 -11.00 16.84
N ALA A 451 -7.52 -11.71 17.39
CA ALA A 451 -6.27 -12.02 16.69
C ALA A 451 -6.40 -12.92 15.46
N ARG A 452 -7.57 -13.43 15.16
CA ARG A 452 -7.91 -14.20 13.95
C ARG A 452 -8.87 -13.46 13.03
N GLY A 453 -8.98 -12.15 13.23
CA GLY A 453 -9.79 -11.26 12.41
C GLY A 453 -11.30 -11.43 12.56
N ARG A 454 -11.79 -12.20 13.55
CA ARG A 454 -13.22 -12.34 13.79
C ARG A 454 -13.75 -11.05 14.40
N VAL A 455 -14.75 -10.46 13.77
CA VAL A 455 -15.39 -9.25 14.28
C VAL A 455 -16.14 -9.58 15.58
N HIS A 456 -15.87 -8.81 16.63
CA HIS A 456 -16.53 -9.01 17.93
C HIS A 456 -18.04 -8.95 17.80
N GLY A 457 -18.72 -9.97 18.33
CA GLY A 457 -20.18 -10.12 18.25
C GLY A 457 -20.75 -10.60 16.90
N MET A 458 -19.89 -10.84 15.88
CA MET A 458 -20.31 -11.27 14.55
C MET A 458 -19.55 -12.53 14.08
N PRO A 459 -19.94 -13.73 14.51
CA PRO A 459 -19.18 -14.97 14.26
C PRO A 459 -19.06 -15.33 12.77
N TRP A 460 -19.97 -14.85 11.94
CA TRP A 460 -20.01 -15.06 10.49
C TRP A 460 -19.07 -14.10 9.70
N LEU A 461 -18.47 -13.10 10.38
CA LEU A 461 -17.71 -12.02 9.74
C LEU A 461 -16.26 -11.97 10.21
N ARG A 462 -15.33 -11.95 9.26
CA ARG A 462 -13.89 -11.78 9.51
C ARG A 462 -13.31 -10.66 8.67
N ILE A 463 -12.25 -10.07 9.13
CA ILE A 463 -11.42 -9.08 8.43
C ILE A 463 -10.03 -9.68 8.26
N ALA A 464 -9.39 -9.48 7.10
CA ALA A 464 -8.09 -10.10 6.80
C ALA A 464 -7.04 -9.11 6.26
N ASP A 465 -7.39 -7.85 6.02
CA ASP A 465 -6.50 -6.86 5.41
C ASP A 465 -5.78 -5.97 6.44
N ALA A 466 -5.06 -4.95 5.94
CA ALA A 466 -4.27 -4.04 6.77
C ALA A 466 -5.11 -3.19 7.75
N SER A 467 -6.45 -3.19 7.64
CA SER A 467 -7.30 -2.53 8.63
C SER A 467 -7.21 -3.17 10.02
N LEU A 468 -6.75 -4.43 10.09
CA LEU A 468 -6.50 -5.17 11.34
C LEU A 468 -5.37 -4.58 12.19
N PHE A 469 -4.46 -3.80 11.63
CA PHE A 469 -3.27 -3.33 12.34
C PHE A 469 -3.69 -2.37 13.46
N PRO A 470 -3.34 -2.66 14.74
CA PRO A 470 -3.67 -1.79 15.85
C PRO A 470 -2.83 -0.51 15.86
N GLU A 471 -1.61 -0.60 15.28
CA GLU A 471 -0.64 0.48 15.24
C GLU A 471 0.13 0.43 13.91
N SER A 472 0.83 1.50 13.58
CA SER A 472 1.73 1.58 12.43
C SER A 472 2.78 0.47 12.46
N LEU A 473 3.13 -0.07 11.29
CA LEU A 473 4.11 -1.16 11.17
C LEU A 473 5.56 -0.66 11.12
N GLU A 474 5.77 0.61 10.81
CA GLU A 474 7.08 1.24 10.63
C GLU A 474 7.89 0.77 9.39
N ILE A 475 7.37 -0.19 8.63
CA ILE A 475 7.92 -0.71 7.37
C ILE A 475 6.81 -0.92 6.32
N ASN A 476 7.19 -1.33 5.11
CA ASN A 476 6.26 -1.68 4.03
C ASN A 476 5.32 -2.84 4.47
N PRO A 477 3.98 -2.66 4.47
CA PRO A 477 3.07 -3.55 5.21
C PRO A 477 2.68 -4.85 4.48
N TYR A 478 2.88 -4.94 3.14
CA TYR A 478 2.22 -5.97 2.33
C TYR A 478 2.50 -7.40 2.79
N LEU A 479 3.74 -7.72 3.19
CA LEU A 479 4.13 -9.07 3.62
C LEU A 479 3.46 -9.44 4.97
N THR A 480 3.36 -8.48 5.89
CA THR A 480 2.64 -8.66 7.16
C THR A 480 1.14 -8.82 6.92
N VAL A 481 0.56 -8.08 5.95
CA VAL A 481 -0.84 -8.29 5.53
C VAL A 481 -1.06 -9.74 5.07
N MET A 482 -0.17 -10.29 4.27
CA MET A 482 -0.28 -11.69 3.84
C MET A 482 -0.17 -12.67 5.00
N ALA A 483 0.76 -12.43 5.94
CA ALA A 483 0.94 -13.28 7.12
C ALA A 483 -0.30 -13.29 8.03
N LEU A 484 -0.91 -12.12 8.26
CA LEU A 484 -2.16 -12.03 9.05
C LEU A 484 -3.35 -12.61 8.30
N ALA A 485 -3.45 -12.39 6.98
CA ALA A 485 -4.50 -12.99 6.15
C ALA A 485 -4.45 -14.52 6.15
N ASP A 486 -3.26 -15.12 6.12
CA ASP A 486 -3.04 -16.56 6.28
C ASP A 486 -3.56 -17.05 7.63
N ARG A 487 -3.27 -16.32 8.71
CA ARG A 487 -3.75 -16.60 10.05
C ARG A 487 -5.28 -16.52 10.18
N VAL A 488 -5.88 -15.51 9.54
CA VAL A 488 -7.34 -15.37 9.47
C VAL A 488 -7.96 -16.54 8.73
N ALA A 489 -7.39 -16.93 7.58
CA ALA A 489 -7.85 -18.05 6.78
C ALA A 489 -7.77 -19.39 7.55
N GLU A 490 -6.70 -19.60 8.32
CA GLU A 490 -6.59 -20.75 9.24
C GLU A 490 -7.75 -20.78 10.25
N GLY A 491 -8.13 -19.61 10.79
CA GLY A 491 -9.29 -19.49 11.67
C GLY A 491 -10.61 -19.84 10.98
N VAL A 492 -10.78 -19.49 9.70
CA VAL A 492 -11.96 -19.90 8.89
C VAL A 492 -11.96 -21.42 8.68
N LEU A 493 -10.80 -22.02 8.35
CA LEU A 493 -10.68 -23.47 8.19
C LEU A 493 -11.08 -24.23 9.46
N GLN A 494 -10.67 -23.74 10.62
CA GLN A 494 -11.03 -24.34 11.92
C GLN A 494 -12.53 -24.24 12.23
N ASP A 495 -13.20 -23.17 11.80
CA ASP A 495 -14.66 -23.02 12.00
C ASP A 495 -15.49 -23.92 11.06
N LEU A 496 -14.94 -24.32 9.90
CA LEU A 496 -15.62 -25.11 8.87
C LEU A 496 -15.27 -26.61 8.89
N SER A 497 -14.28 -27.02 9.70
CA SER A 497 -13.93 -28.42 9.98
C SER A 497 -14.76 -28.99 11.11
#